data_b85d6a177685c138115e2cedf74c1daf
#
_entry.id   b85d6a177685c138115e2cedf74c1daf
#
_cell.length_a   1.000
_cell.length_b   1.000
_cell.length_c   1.000
_cell.angle_alpha   90.00
_cell.angle_beta   90.00
_cell.angle_gamma   90.00
#
_symmetry.space_group_name_H-M   'P 1'
#
loop_
_entity.id
_entity.type
_entity.pdbx_description
1 polymer ?
#
loop_
_entity_poly.entity_id
_entity_poly.type
_entity_poly.pdbx_seq_one_letter_code
_entity_poly.pdbx_strand_id
1 'polypeptide(L)'
;MMAIGPGLTGLSYNQQGIVNVPHASGVYALYTAQKWVYIGESDDIQRRLVEHVTTADTYITRQQPTGFMFELVIGDGARRARLNQLIVALNPVCN
;
A
#
# COMPACT_ATOMS: atom_id res chain seq x y z
N MET A 1 -13.88 -7.59 -6.39
CA MET A 1 -12.75 -6.71 -6.07
C MET A 1 -11.45 -7.47 -6.33
N MET A 2 -10.47 -6.78 -6.88
CA MET A 2 -9.19 -7.39 -7.17
C MET A 2 -8.26 -7.26 -5.97
N ALA A 3 -7.72 -8.39 -5.51
CA ALA A 3 -6.75 -8.38 -4.41
C ALA A 3 -5.33 -8.17 -4.95
N ILE A 4 -4.47 -7.61 -4.12
CA ILE A 4 -3.04 -7.54 -4.38
C ILE A 4 -2.44 -8.85 -3.91
N GLY A 5 -1.91 -9.63 -4.83
CA GLY A 5 -1.29 -10.90 -4.53
C GLY A 5 -2.26 -11.97 -4.05
N PRO A 6 -1.95 -13.24 -4.28
CA PRO A 6 -2.81 -14.34 -3.90
C PRO A 6 -2.83 -14.54 -2.39
N GLY A 7 -4.03 -14.73 -1.84
CA GLY A 7 -4.21 -15.04 -0.43
C GLY A 7 -4.06 -13.85 0.52
N LEU A 8 -3.86 -12.65 0.02
CA LEU A 8 -3.72 -11.48 0.87
C LEU A 8 -5.08 -10.96 1.32
N THR A 9 -5.16 -10.59 2.60
CA THR A 9 -6.33 -9.94 3.16
C THR A 9 -5.97 -8.52 3.57
N GLY A 10 -6.99 -7.67 3.69
CA GLY A 10 -6.79 -6.30 4.14
C GLY A 10 -6.36 -6.24 5.59
N LEU A 11 -5.47 -5.32 5.90
CA LEU A 11 -4.97 -5.06 7.24
C LEU A 11 -5.39 -3.66 7.68
N SER A 12 -5.52 -3.46 8.98
CA SER A 12 -5.87 -2.15 9.51
C SER A 12 -4.72 -1.16 9.30
N TYR A 13 -5.04 0.04 8.78
CA TYR A 13 -4.06 1.08 8.54
C TYR A 13 -3.77 1.84 9.83
N ASN A 14 -3.02 1.18 10.71
CA ASN A 14 -2.56 1.72 11.98
C ASN A 14 -1.30 0.96 12.40
N GLN A 15 -0.70 1.36 13.51
CA GLN A 15 0.54 0.74 13.95
C GLN A 15 0.39 -0.76 14.21
N GLN A 16 -0.75 -1.20 14.74
CA GLN A 16 -0.96 -2.62 15.02
C GLN A 16 -1.00 -3.46 13.74
N GLY A 17 -1.63 -2.96 12.69
CA GLY A 17 -1.64 -3.64 11.40
C GLY A 17 -0.27 -3.65 10.75
N ILE A 18 0.44 -2.53 10.84
CA ILE A 18 1.72 -2.34 10.16
C ILE A 18 2.84 -3.17 10.79
N VAL A 19 2.82 -3.40 12.11
CA VAL A 19 3.89 -4.18 12.75
C VAL A 19 3.94 -5.63 12.25
N ASN A 20 2.87 -6.12 11.65
CA ASN A 20 2.83 -7.47 11.08
C ASN A 20 3.38 -7.55 9.66
N VAL A 21 3.70 -6.41 9.06
CA VAL A 21 4.26 -6.36 7.71
C VAL A 21 5.76 -6.61 7.79
N PRO A 22 6.31 -7.49 6.94
CA PRO A 22 7.75 -7.74 6.97
C PRO A 22 8.54 -6.55 6.47
N HIS A 23 9.80 -6.43 6.93
CA HIS A 23 10.79 -5.53 6.34
C HIS A 23 11.26 -6.13 5.03
N ALA A 24 10.49 -5.97 3.98
CA ALA A 24 10.74 -6.62 2.70
C ALA A 24 10.31 -5.72 1.55
N SER A 25 10.86 -6.04 0.37
CA SER A 25 10.59 -5.33 -0.87
C SER A 25 9.21 -5.69 -1.40
N GLY A 26 8.46 -4.70 -1.88
CA GLY A 26 7.16 -4.97 -2.49
C GLY A 26 6.35 -3.72 -2.80
N VAL A 27 5.07 -3.95 -3.04
CA VAL A 27 4.09 -2.91 -3.31
C VAL A 27 2.99 -2.96 -2.26
N TYR A 28 2.32 -1.84 -2.05
CA TYR A 28 1.23 -1.75 -1.08
C TYR A 28 0.14 -0.82 -1.61
N ALA A 29 -1.07 -1.01 -1.10
CA ALA A 29 -2.21 -0.19 -1.48
C ALA A 29 -3.01 0.20 -0.25
N LEU A 30 -3.28 1.48 -0.11
CA LEU A 30 -4.10 2.05 0.96
C LEU A 30 -5.52 2.23 0.43
N TYR A 31 -6.52 1.94 1.25
CA TYR A 31 -7.91 2.03 0.79
C TYR A 31 -8.85 2.46 1.90
N THR A 32 -10.04 2.90 1.49
CA THR A 32 -11.21 3.05 2.35
C THR A 32 -12.26 2.02 1.91
N ALA A 33 -13.41 2.01 2.59
CA ALA A 33 -14.51 1.13 2.18
C ALA A 33 -15.04 1.43 0.77
N GLN A 34 -14.78 2.64 0.24
CA GLN A 34 -15.35 3.06 -1.03
C GLN A 34 -14.32 3.17 -2.16
N LYS A 35 -13.01 3.26 -1.84
CA LYS A 35 -12.04 3.60 -2.89
C LYS A 35 -10.62 3.19 -2.53
N TRP A 36 -9.81 3.04 -3.56
CA TRP A 36 -8.36 2.93 -3.42
C TRP A 36 -7.79 4.34 -3.27
N VAL A 37 -6.98 4.53 -2.25
CA VAL A 37 -6.43 5.86 -1.94
C VAL A 37 -5.07 6.07 -2.59
N TYR A 38 -4.14 5.15 -2.38
CA TYR A 38 -2.77 5.32 -2.84
C TYR A 38 -2.09 3.96 -2.98
N ILE A 39 -1.30 3.83 -4.04
CA ILE A 39 -0.49 2.63 -4.27
C ILE A 39 0.96 3.07 -4.33
N GLY A 40 1.83 2.38 -3.58
CA GLY A 40 3.24 2.69 -3.53
C GLY A 40 4.11 1.44 -3.62
N GLU A 41 5.42 1.65 -3.74
CA GLU A 41 6.39 0.58 -3.72
C GLU A 41 7.57 0.98 -2.84
N SER A 42 8.26 -0.02 -2.28
CA SER A 42 9.42 0.23 -1.43
C SER A 42 10.28 -1.02 -1.34
N ASP A 43 11.56 -0.82 -1.06
CA ASP A 43 12.45 -1.91 -0.70
C ASP A 43 12.24 -2.39 0.75
N ASP A 44 11.48 -1.62 1.53
CA ASP A 44 11.10 -1.96 2.91
C ASP A 44 9.68 -1.44 3.15
N ILE A 45 8.70 -2.30 2.91
CA ILE A 45 7.28 -1.92 2.98
C ILE A 45 6.92 -1.44 4.38
N GLN A 46 7.38 -2.13 5.43
CA GLN A 46 7.02 -1.75 6.79
C GLN A 46 7.51 -0.35 7.12
N ARG A 47 8.76 -0.04 6.79
CA ARG A 47 9.31 1.28 7.04
C ARG A 47 8.50 2.36 6.34
N ARG A 48 8.15 2.13 5.08
CA ARG A 48 7.40 3.12 4.29
C ARG A 48 6.00 3.34 4.83
N LEU A 49 5.33 2.27 5.27
CA LEU A 49 4.01 2.40 5.88
C LEU A 49 4.06 3.15 7.21
N VAL A 50 5.10 2.89 8.02
CA VAL A 50 5.29 3.66 9.25
C VAL A 50 5.48 5.14 8.94
N GLU A 51 6.26 5.48 7.92
CA GLU A 51 6.42 6.86 7.49
C GLU A 51 5.09 7.50 7.12
N HIS A 52 4.25 6.79 6.37
CA HIS A 52 2.93 7.31 5.99
C HIS A 52 2.04 7.58 7.20
N VAL A 53 2.03 6.66 8.17
CA VAL A 53 1.17 6.80 9.35
C VAL A 53 1.65 7.93 10.28
N THR A 54 2.97 8.09 10.40
CA THR A 54 3.55 9.05 11.34
C THR A 54 3.79 10.44 10.72
N THR A 55 3.89 10.53 9.40
CA THR A 55 4.13 11.79 8.71
C THR A 55 2.81 12.29 8.14
N ALA A 56 2.49 13.53 8.39
CA ALA A 56 1.27 14.14 7.86
C ALA A 56 1.44 14.41 6.36
N ASP A 57 1.12 13.42 5.54
CA ASP A 57 1.00 13.60 4.10
C ASP A 57 -0.43 14.06 3.82
N THR A 58 -0.58 15.32 3.44
CA THR A 58 -1.89 15.94 3.39
C THR A 58 -2.86 15.28 2.42
N TYR A 59 -2.40 14.81 1.27
CA TYR A 59 -3.30 14.18 0.30
C TYR A 59 -3.83 12.85 0.81
N ILE A 60 -2.94 12.00 1.26
CA ILE A 60 -3.32 10.67 1.73
C ILE A 60 -4.12 10.78 3.02
N THR A 61 -3.69 11.63 3.94
CA THR A 61 -4.35 11.81 5.23
C THR A 61 -5.78 12.33 5.07
N ARG A 62 -6.02 13.23 4.12
CA ARG A 62 -7.36 13.76 3.86
C ARG A 62 -8.35 12.69 3.44
N GLN A 63 -7.88 11.64 2.77
CA GLN A 63 -8.73 10.55 2.32
C GLN A 63 -9.09 9.58 3.45
N GLN A 64 -8.41 9.67 4.58
CA GLN A 64 -8.65 8.85 5.78
C GLN A 64 -8.65 7.35 5.46
N PRO A 65 -7.53 6.81 4.93
CA PRO A 65 -7.47 5.39 4.65
C PRO A 65 -7.67 4.58 5.93
N THR A 66 -8.42 3.50 5.81
CA THR A 66 -8.75 2.64 6.94
C THR A 66 -8.05 1.29 6.88
N GLY A 67 -7.57 0.90 5.72
CA GLY A 67 -6.92 -0.38 5.54
C GLY A 67 -5.84 -0.34 4.47
N PHE A 68 -5.07 -1.40 4.43
CA PHE A 68 -4.06 -1.55 3.38
C PHE A 68 -3.87 -3.02 3.03
N MET A 69 -3.32 -3.25 1.86
CA MET A 69 -2.85 -4.56 1.39
C MET A 69 -1.42 -4.40 0.90
N PHE A 70 -0.68 -5.49 0.87
CA PHE A 70 0.67 -5.48 0.32
C PHE A 70 0.96 -6.78 -0.41
N GLU A 71 1.97 -6.72 -1.28
CA GLU A 71 2.46 -7.86 -2.03
C GLU A 71 3.99 -7.79 -2.07
N LEU A 72 4.65 -8.89 -1.75
CA LEU A 72 6.11 -8.94 -1.81
C LEU A 72 6.55 -9.07 -3.26
N VAL A 73 7.45 -8.17 -3.68
CA VAL A 73 8.01 -8.16 -5.03
C VAL A 73 9.48 -7.78 -4.91
N ILE A 74 10.36 -8.64 -5.40
CA ILE A 74 11.79 -8.43 -5.28
C ILE A 74 12.32 -7.77 -6.56
N GLY A 75 13.10 -6.70 -6.40
CA GLY A 75 13.76 -6.00 -7.50
C GLY A 75 13.06 -4.71 -7.88
N ASP A 76 13.85 -3.67 -8.15
CA ASP A 76 13.35 -2.33 -8.44
C ASP A 76 12.48 -2.30 -9.70
N GLY A 77 12.93 -2.97 -10.75
CA GLY A 77 12.16 -3.01 -12.00
C GLY A 77 10.85 -3.74 -11.86
N ALA A 78 10.86 -4.87 -11.14
CA ALA A 78 9.65 -5.65 -10.90
C ALA A 78 8.66 -4.87 -10.03
N ARG A 79 9.15 -4.17 -9.01
CA ARG A 79 8.29 -3.34 -8.15
C ARG A 79 7.60 -2.23 -8.96
N ARG A 80 8.35 -1.55 -9.82
CA ARG A 80 7.80 -0.46 -10.65
C ARG A 80 6.78 -0.98 -11.64
N ALA A 81 7.06 -2.11 -12.27
CA ALA A 81 6.12 -2.72 -13.20
C ALA A 81 4.82 -3.08 -12.50
N ARG A 82 4.92 -3.69 -11.31
CA ARG A 82 3.73 -4.06 -10.54
C ARG A 82 2.97 -2.83 -10.07
N LEU A 83 3.67 -1.80 -9.61
CA LEU A 83 3.06 -0.53 -9.22
C LEU A 83 2.23 0.05 -10.36
N ASN A 84 2.81 0.11 -11.56
CA ASN A 84 2.11 0.66 -12.72
C ASN A 84 0.88 -0.16 -13.09
N GLN A 85 0.98 -1.48 -13.03
CA GLN A 85 -0.16 -2.35 -13.28
C GLN A 85 -1.30 -2.07 -12.31
N LEU A 86 -0.97 -1.91 -11.03
CA LEU A 86 -1.98 -1.68 -9.99
C LEU A 86 -2.60 -0.30 -10.12
N ILE A 87 -1.82 0.72 -10.44
CA ILE A 87 -2.34 2.07 -10.64
C ILE A 87 -3.37 2.07 -11.78
N VAL A 88 -3.07 1.40 -12.88
CA VAL A 88 -3.99 1.32 -14.00
C VAL A 88 -5.24 0.54 -13.63
N ALA A 89 -5.06 -0.58 -12.92
CA ALA A 89 -6.18 -1.48 -12.59
C ALA A 89 -7.09 -0.91 -11.52
N LEU A 90 -6.53 -0.22 -10.51
CA LEU A 90 -7.28 0.19 -9.33
C LEU A 90 -7.66 1.67 -9.33
N ASN A 91 -7.01 2.47 -10.16
CA ASN A 91 -7.29 3.90 -10.31
C ASN A 91 -7.35 4.65 -8.96
N PRO A 92 -6.27 4.63 -8.16
CA PRO A 92 -6.27 5.28 -6.86
C PRO A 92 -6.37 6.80 -6.97
N VAL A 93 -6.97 7.43 -5.96
CA VAL A 93 -7.26 8.87 -6.04
C VAL A 93 -6.03 9.75 -5.78
N CYS A 94 -4.99 9.23 -5.14
CA CYS A 94 -3.80 10.02 -4.77
C CYS A 94 -2.56 9.72 -5.61
N ASN A 95 -2.66 8.88 -6.63
CA ASN A 95 -1.51 8.62 -7.51
C ASN A 95 -1.50 9.48 -8.75
#